data_b091d651c900e44c1ac91d76e56aa368
#
_entry.id   b091d651c900e44c1ac91d76e56aa368
#
_cell.length_a   1.000
_cell.length_b   1.000
_cell.length_c   1.000
_cell.angle_alpha   90.00
_cell.angle_beta   90.00
_cell.angle_gamma   90.00
#
_symmetry.space_group_name_H-M   'P 1'
#
loop_
_entity.id
_entity.type
_entity.pdbx_description
1 polymer ?
#
loop_
_entity_poly.entity_id
_entity_poly.type
_entity_poly.pdbx_seq_one_letter_code
_entity_poly.pdbx_strand_id
1 'polypeptide(L)'
;MELTQEQKDIIKQAMTGKNLLIDACIGSGKTTILQLLCNEFTGKAVLYLTYNKLLKLEAKKKIVGAGKTVTNYHGFAYMLLQRARIKSGQSDLIRTLIKNKHRVVIPYYEVILIDEYQNIDQEISEMLELIKKRNPDAQLIAVGDMAQKIYDMTTLDVKKFIKQFLDDYELMSLTTCFRLPAGHANTLGMVWNKQITGVNPEYMIETIPLERAIQIAVATNPSDLLCLGSRNGQMVRLLNELEEKHSDIFNKRTVYASIRDSEGGTSLSPADDAAIFTTYDASKGLEKEVCLLFDYTLAYYEIRAAKNGVKYEILRNIFCVAASRAKKAVYFVANEKEEQLSFKHLSAPFETRRGHETYNISEMFDFKYKESVDECWDWLEKKQIPVRDNTVIPITSADYNIDLMPCVGIYQEIFYFRQFNYHRALGQYRKTDKSEWSIVDEIMRLPEPEDIITKTLYIAAAMTLHMRYAKQVVERFIDDDASKALYRRLCEEFTPDEMVQVACDINRADLKAKGLCDVLLGDIIYELKFVQELTHEHYLQLASYMIALKKERGILWNTRTNEKVEIKIKDKKIFMKYVEIAVNKC
;
A
#
# COMPACT_ATOMS: atom_id res chain seq x y z
N MET A 1 0.33 -24.63 23.49
CA MET A 1 -0.11 -24.98 22.15
C MET A 1 0.70 -26.19 21.70
N GLU A 2 0.05 -27.30 21.42
CA GLU A 2 0.77 -28.47 20.90
C GLU A 2 1.13 -28.25 19.43
N LEU A 3 2.37 -28.57 19.08
CA LEU A 3 2.85 -28.48 17.70
C LEU A 3 2.31 -29.65 16.88
N THR A 4 1.93 -29.36 15.64
CA THR A 4 1.58 -30.42 14.68
C THR A 4 2.79 -31.27 14.32
N GLN A 5 2.55 -32.44 13.73
CA GLN A 5 3.64 -33.29 13.25
C GLN A 5 4.49 -32.57 12.21
N GLU A 6 3.84 -31.85 11.26
CA GLU A 6 4.55 -31.03 10.25
C GLU A 6 5.51 -30.02 10.90
N GLN A 7 5.06 -29.32 11.95
CA GLN A 7 5.89 -28.34 12.66
C GLN A 7 7.06 -29.00 13.39
N LYS A 8 6.83 -30.16 14.04
CA LYS A 8 7.89 -30.94 14.70
C LYS A 8 8.94 -31.43 13.71
N ASP A 9 8.48 -31.91 12.54
CA ASP A 9 9.39 -32.39 11.48
C ASP A 9 10.23 -31.25 10.90
N ILE A 10 9.65 -30.06 10.70
CA ILE A 10 10.38 -28.86 10.27
C ILE A 10 11.45 -28.49 11.30
N ILE A 11 11.12 -28.44 12.59
CA ILE A 11 12.09 -28.15 13.64
C ILE A 11 13.22 -29.19 13.62
N LYS A 12 12.88 -30.46 13.58
CA LYS A 12 13.87 -31.55 13.51
C LYS A 12 14.80 -31.40 12.32
N GLN A 13 14.22 -31.10 11.13
CA GLN A 13 14.99 -30.95 9.91
C GLN A 13 15.88 -29.68 9.93
N ALA A 14 15.39 -28.58 10.48
CA ALA A 14 16.19 -27.36 10.65
C ALA A 14 17.45 -27.59 11.51
N MET A 15 17.36 -28.47 12.53
CA MET A 15 18.50 -28.78 13.40
C MET A 15 19.58 -29.62 12.71
N THR A 16 19.32 -30.18 11.53
CA THR A 16 20.35 -30.91 10.75
C THR A 16 21.36 -29.98 10.05
N GLY A 17 21.09 -28.68 10.02
CA GLY A 17 21.92 -27.68 9.33
C GLY A 17 21.62 -27.52 7.84
N LYS A 18 20.68 -28.28 7.27
CA LYS A 18 20.28 -28.15 5.87
C LYS A 18 19.45 -26.90 5.62
N ASN A 19 19.57 -26.34 4.41
CA ASN A 19 18.67 -25.29 3.97
C ASN A 19 17.25 -25.82 3.79
N LEU A 20 16.25 -25.00 4.10
CA LEU A 20 14.84 -25.39 4.00
C LEU A 20 14.03 -24.38 3.18
N LEU A 21 13.23 -24.89 2.25
CA LEU A 21 12.14 -24.17 1.64
C LEU A 21 10.81 -24.68 2.20
N ILE A 22 10.10 -23.84 2.96
CA ILE A 22 8.86 -24.22 3.60
C ILE A 22 7.70 -23.57 2.85
N ASP A 23 6.95 -24.39 2.10
CA ASP A 23 5.71 -23.98 1.45
C ASP A 23 4.56 -24.10 2.45
N ALA A 24 4.05 -22.99 2.91
CA ALA A 24 3.08 -22.94 3.99
C ALA A 24 1.73 -22.43 3.50
N CYS A 25 0.64 -23.08 3.90
CA CYS A 25 -0.69 -22.58 3.57
C CYS A 25 -1.10 -21.38 4.43
N ILE A 26 -2.23 -20.77 4.06
CA ILE A 26 -2.82 -19.68 4.83
C ILE A 26 -3.21 -20.16 6.23
N GLY A 27 -2.95 -19.35 7.27
CA GLY A 27 -3.32 -19.70 8.65
C GLY A 27 -2.57 -20.89 9.25
N SER A 28 -1.46 -21.35 8.64
CA SER A 28 -0.68 -22.51 9.12
C SER A 28 0.32 -22.19 10.24
N GLY A 29 0.42 -20.93 10.66
CA GLY A 29 1.37 -20.52 11.68
C GLY A 29 2.80 -20.31 11.16
N LYS A 30 2.98 -19.85 9.91
CA LYS A 30 4.28 -19.49 9.30
C LYS A 30 5.21 -18.71 10.23
N THR A 31 4.71 -17.60 10.74
CA THR A 31 5.48 -16.73 11.64
C THR A 31 5.80 -17.43 12.97
N THR A 32 4.88 -18.25 13.46
CA THR A 32 5.06 -19.01 14.70
C THR A 32 6.20 -20.02 14.57
N ILE A 33 6.25 -20.77 13.47
CA ILE A 33 7.35 -21.75 13.27
C ILE A 33 8.71 -21.06 13.14
N LEU A 34 8.79 -19.91 12.46
CA LEU A 34 10.05 -19.15 12.38
C LEU A 34 10.49 -18.59 13.73
N GLN A 35 9.54 -18.15 14.57
CA GLN A 35 9.83 -17.69 15.93
C GLN A 35 10.36 -18.85 16.80
N LEU A 36 9.76 -20.03 16.69
CA LEU A 36 10.21 -21.23 17.39
C LEU A 36 11.62 -21.62 16.94
N LEU A 37 11.86 -21.72 15.62
CA LEU A 37 13.17 -22.01 15.07
C LEU A 37 14.23 -21.01 15.54
N CYS A 38 13.88 -19.72 15.55
CA CYS A 38 14.80 -18.70 16.04
C CYS A 38 15.20 -18.92 17.50
N ASN A 39 14.28 -19.39 18.34
CA ASN A 39 14.56 -19.72 19.74
C ASN A 39 15.34 -21.03 19.90
N GLU A 40 15.06 -22.05 19.08
CA GLU A 40 15.79 -23.34 19.08
C GLU A 40 17.27 -23.18 18.70
N PHE A 41 17.62 -22.24 17.84
CA PHE A 41 19.01 -21.94 17.48
C PHE A 41 19.78 -21.24 18.62
N THR A 42 19.80 -21.85 19.80
CA THR A 42 20.48 -21.31 20.99
C THR A 42 21.97 -21.15 20.74
N GLY A 43 22.54 -19.99 21.11
CA GLY A 43 23.97 -19.69 20.95
C GLY A 43 24.40 -19.32 19.53
N LYS A 44 23.54 -19.48 18.52
CA LYS A 44 23.86 -19.09 17.13
C LYS A 44 23.52 -17.64 16.83
N ALA A 45 24.31 -17.04 15.94
CA ALA A 45 24.01 -15.74 15.36
C ALA A 45 22.92 -15.91 14.27
N VAL A 46 21.72 -15.40 14.53
CA VAL A 46 20.56 -15.56 13.65
C VAL A 46 20.11 -14.21 13.10
N LEU A 47 19.92 -14.13 11.79
CA LEU A 47 19.21 -13.05 11.12
C LEU A 47 17.79 -13.51 10.76
N TYR A 48 16.78 -12.85 11.34
CA TYR A 48 15.38 -13.07 10.96
C TYR A 48 14.86 -11.85 10.21
N LEU A 49 14.60 -12.04 8.92
CA LEU A 49 14.06 -11.03 8.01
C LEU A 49 12.57 -11.26 7.79
N THR A 50 11.76 -10.25 8.12
CA THR A 50 10.32 -10.22 7.85
C THR A 50 9.97 -9.15 6.83
N TYR A 51 8.80 -9.23 6.22
CA TYR A 51 8.39 -8.28 5.19
C TYR A 51 7.95 -6.94 5.78
N ASN A 52 7.11 -6.91 6.82
CA ASN A 52 6.52 -5.68 7.30
C ASN A 52 6.87 -5.32 8.77
N LYS A 53 6.52 -4.08 9.16
CA LYS A 53 6.83 -3.53 10.49
C LYS A 53 6.06 -4.24 11.61
N LEU A 54 4.80 -4.62 11.38
CA LEU A 54 3.95 -5.26 12.40
C LEU A 54 4.48 -6.65 12.74
N LEU A 55 4.78 -7.48 11.73
CA LEU A 55 5.40 -8.80 11.93
C LEU A 55 6.73 -8.71 12.67
N LYS A 56 7.56 -7.69 12.35
CA LYS A 56 8.80 -7.43 13.07
C LYS A 56 8.56 -7.15 14.56
N LEU A 57 7.57 -6.32 14.89
CA LEU A 57 7.27 -5.96 16.28
C LEU A 57 6.75 -7.18 17.07
N GLU A 58 5.88 -7.97 16.46
CA GLU A 58 5.36 -9.20 17.04
C GLU A 58 6.48 -10.24 17.29
N ALA A 59 7.33 -10.45 16.28
CA ALA A 59 8.47 -11.36 16.38
C ALA A 59 9.44 -10.95 17.50
N LYS A 60 9.74 -9.65 17.62
CA LYS A 60 10.60 -9.14 18.70
C LYS A 60 10.06 -9.39 20.12
N LYS A 61 8.75 -9.44 20.28
CA LYS A 61 8.12 -9.76 21.60
C LYS A 61 8.29 -11.23 22.00
N LYS A 62 8.39 -12.13 21.01
CA LYS A 62 8.36 -13.58 21.22
C LYS A 62 9.73 -14.26 21.10
N ILE A 63 10.70 -13.59 20.44
CA ILE A 63 12.04 -14.12 20.26
C ILE A 63 12.93 -13.61 21.38
N VAL A 64 13.55 -14.56 22.10
CA VAL A 64 14.38 -14.32 23.27
C VAL A 64 15.80 -14.82 23.02
N GLY A 65 16.79 -14.13 23.56
CA GLY A 65 18.19 -14.54 23.55
C GLY A 65 19.16 -13.62 22.83
N ALA A 66 20.42 -13.69 23.22
CA ALA A 66 21.52 -12.94 22.59
C ALA A 66 21.83 -13.52 21.20
N GLY A 67 22.41 -12.68 20.31
CA GLY A 67 22.80 -13.10 18.97
C GLY A 67 21.66 -13.10 17.92
N LYS A 68 20.44 -12.70 18.30
CA LYS A 68 19.29 -12.66 17.39
C LYS A 68 19.05 -11.27 16.83
N THR A 69 19.11 -11.13 15.50
CA THR A 69 18.78 -9.89 14.79
C THR A 69 17.43 -10.07 14.11
N VAL A 70 16.38 -9.44 14.66
CA VAL A 70 15.01 -9.48 14.13
C VAL A 70 14.67 -8.13 13.50
N THR A 71 14.46 -8.09 12.20
CA THR A 71 14.20 -6.86 11.47
C THR A 71 13.42 -7.11 10.16
N ASN A 72 12.88 -6.05 9.54
CA ASN A 72 12.41 -6.13 8.17
C ASN A 72 13.52 -5.70 7.19
N TYR A 73 13.33 -5.95 5.90
CA TYR A 73 14.34 -5.67 4.87
C TYR A 73 14.84 -4.21 4.90
N HIS A 74 13.93 -3.24 4.90
CA HIS A 74 14.27 -1.81 4.97
C HIS A 74 14.97 -1.45 6.28
N GLY A 75 14.52 -2.00 7.41
CA GLY A 75 15.16 -1.80 8.71
C GLY A 75 16.57 -2.37 8.77
N PHE A 76 16.82 -3.49 8.09
CA PHE A 76 18.17 -4.06 7.98
C PHE A 76 19.07 -3.15 7.13
N ALA A 77 18.60 -2.71 5.97
CA ALA A 77 19.33 -1.77 5.11
C ALA A 77 19.65 -0.47 5.87
N TYR A 78 18.65 0.12 6.55
CA TYR A 78 18.84 1.31 7.37
C TYR A 78 19.91 1.14 8.44
N MET A 79 19.88 0.03 9.19
CA MET A 79 20.88 -0.28 10.22
C MET A 79 22.28 -0.33 9.64
N LEU A 80 22.46 -0.95 8.50
CA LEU A 80 23.77 -1.07 7.84
C LEU A 80 24.28 0.27 7.32
N LEU A 81 23.40 1.05 6.67
CA LEU A 81 23.73 2.40 6.17
C LEU A 81 24.08 3.36 7.31
N GLN A 82 23.36 3.33 8.41
CA GLN A 82 23.69 4.12 9.60
C GLN A 82 25.07 3.79 10.16
N ARG A 83 25.41 2.51 10.29
CA ARG A 83 26.76 2.08 10.73
C ARG A 83 27.86 2.58 9.79
N ALA A 84 27.57 2.63 8.50
CA ALA A 84 28.49 3.15 7.48
C ALA A 84 28.47 4.69 7.36
N ARG A 85 27.62 5.39 8.13
CA ARG A 85 27.39 6.85 8.07
C ARG A 85 26.96 7.32 6.67
N ILE A 86 26.12 6.53 6.00
CA ILE A 86 25.56 6.85 4.68
C ILE A 86 24.12 7.32 4.88
N LYS A 87 23.79 8.51 4.40
CA LYS A 87 22.42 9.05 4.40
C LYS A 87 21.65 8.46 3.22
N SER A 88 20.39 8.16 3.43
CA SER A 88 19.44 7.70 2.40
C SER A 88 18.03 8.16 2.76
N GLY A 89 17.20 8.40 1.76
CA GLY A 89 15.75 8.51 1.91
C GLY A 89 15.14 7.18 2.37
N GLN A 90 13.94 7.23 2.93
CA GLN A 90 13.29 6.01 3.43
C GLN A 90 12.87 5.06 2.31
N SER A 91 12.48 5.61 1.16
CA SER A 91 12.11 4.85 -0.05
C SER A 91 13.29 4.12 -0.70
N ASP A 92 14.52 4.65 -0.57
CA ASP A 92 15.70 4.20 -1.30
C ASP A 92 16.71 3.44 -0.45
N LEU A 93 16.35 2.97 0.72
CA LEU A 93 17.27 2.35 1.68
C LEU A 93 18.02 1.14 1.09
N ILE A 94 17.29 0.22 0.46
CA ILE A 94 17.88 -1.01 -0.10
C ILE A 94 18.72 -0.67 -1.33
N ARG A 95 18.21 0.17 -2.22
CA ARG A 95 18.95 0.65 -3.40
C ARG A 95 20.25 1.36 -3.02
N THR A 96 20.19 2.23 -2.00
CA THR A 96 21.39 2.93 -1.49
C THR A 96 22.37 1.96 -0.87
N LEU A 97 21.90 0.94 -0.16
CA LEU A 97 22.75 -0.13 0.38
C LEU A 97 23.50 -0.87 -0.75
N ILE A 98 22.76 -1.29 -1.78
CA ILE A 98 23.34 -2.02 -2.92
C ILE A 98 24.39 -1.16 -3.66
N LYS A 99 24.09 0.11 -3.93
CA LYS A 99 25.04 1.05 -4.55
C LYS A 99 26.30 1.26 -3.71
N ASN A 100 26.21 1.18 -2.39
CA ASN A 100 27.32 1.38 -1.47
C ASN A 100 27.84 0.07 -0.83
N LYS A 101 27.58 -1.09 -1.42
CA LYS A 101 27.92 -2.41 -0.88
C LYS A 101 29.40 -2.59 -0.49
N HIS A 102 30.32 -1.84 -1.11
CA HIS A 102 31.76 -1.85 -0.81
C HIS A 102 32.11 -1.09 0.47
N ARG A 103 31.24 -0.21 0.96
CA ARG A 103 31.44 0.61 2.18
C ARG A 103 30.72 0.04 3.39
N VAL A 104 29.89 -0.97 3.20
CA VAL A 104 29.03 -1.51 4.24
C VAL A 104 29.56 -2.85 4.72
N VAL A 105 29.60 -3.03 6.04
CA VAL A 105 29.97 -4.28 6.69
C VAL A 105 28.70 -5.01 7.11
N ILE A 106 28.44 -6.17 6.49
CA ILE A 106 27.35 -7.05 6.89
C ILE A 106 27.86 -7.93 8.02
N PRO A 107 27.13 -8.01 9.17
CA PRO A 107 27.49 -8.88 10.27
C PRO A 107 27.49 -10.36 9.85
N TYR A 108 28.25 -11.16 10.61
CA TYR A 108 28.23 -12.61 10.45
C TYR A 108 26.96 -13.21 11.05
N TYR A 109 26.35 -14.15 10.33
CA TYR A 109 25.20 -14.93 10.75
C TYR A 109 25.42 -16.41 10.40
N GLU A 110 25.09 -17.29 11.33
CA GLU A 110 25.11 -18.74 11.12
C GLU A 110 23.78 -19.26 10.53
N VAL A 111 22.69 -18.52 10.76
CA VAL A 111 21.37 -18.88 10.27
C VAL A 111 20.65 -17.62 9.76
N ILE A 112 20.02 -17.72 8.59
CA ILE A 112 19.22 -16.66 7.99
C ILE A 112 17.81 -17.18 7.77
N LEU A 113 16.83 -16.58 8.45
CA LEU A 113 15.41 -16.89 8.38
C LEU A 113 14.70 -15.83 7.53
N ILE A 114 13.99 -16.25 6.49
CA ILE A 114 13.26 -15.39 5.56
C ILE A 114 11.77 -15.69 5.69
N ASP A 115 10.99 -14.67 6.12
CA ASP A 115 9.54 -14.77 6.21
C ASP A 115 8.85 -14.13 4.99
N GLU A 116 7.72 -14.68 4.57
CA GLU A 116 6.91 -14.19 3.46
C GLU A 116 7.68 -14.01 2.16
N TYR A 117 8.48 -15.03 1.73
CA TYR A 117 9.36 -14.95 0.57
C TYR A 117 8.64 -14.56 -0.73
N GLN A 118 7.32 -14.77 -0.84
CA GLN A 118 6.53 -14.37 -2.00
C GLN A 118 6.49 -12.86 -2.24
N ASN A 119 6.97 -12.05 -1.28
CA ASN A 119 7.03 -10.58 -1.37
C ASN A 119 8.42 -10.06 -1.78
N ILE A 120 9.37 -10.94 -2.09
CA ILE A 120 10.69 -10.53 -2.56
C ILE A 120 10.56 -9.85 -3.92
N ASP A 121 11.12 -8.64 -4.04
CA ASP A 121 11.32 -7.92 -5.29
C ASP A 121 12.79 -7.97 -5.73
N GLN A 122 13.13 -7.30 -6.83
CA GLN A 122 14.47 -7.29 -7.38
C GLN A 122 15.50 -6.72 -6.39
N GLU A 123 15.21 -5.59 -5.74
CA GLU A 123 16.14 -4.98 -4.78
C GLU A 123 16.35 -5.85 -3.54
N ILE A 124 15.27 -6.45 -3.02
CA ILE A 124 15.36 -7.39 -1.90
C ILE A 124 16.18 -8.61 -2.30
N SER A 125 16.00 -9.12 -3.52
CA SER A 125 16.79 -10.27 -4.01
C SER A 125 18.27 -9.96 -4.08
N GLU A 126 18.66 -8.79 -4.60
CA GLU A 126 20.06 -8.36 -4.65
C GLU A 126 20.68 -8.17 -3.25
N MET A 127 19.89 -7.63 -2.31
CA MET A 127 20.33 -7.52 -0.91
C MET A 127 20.54 -8.88 -0.27
N LEU A 128 19.63 -9.83 -0.51
CA LEU A 128 19.74 -11.21 0.00
C LEU A 128 20.98 -11.91 -0.55
N GLU A 129 21.27 -11.76 -1.86
CA GLU A 129 22.50 -12.28 -2.47
C GLU A 129 23.77 -11.65 -1.84
N LEU A 130 23.72 -10.36 -1.53
CA LEU A 130 24.82 -9.69 -0.84
C LEU A 130 25.01 -10.24 0.58
N ILE A 131 23.93 -10.52 1.31
CA ILE A 131 23.97 -11.13 2.65
C ILE A 131 24.54 -12.55 2.56
N LYS A 132 24.07 -13.38 1.64
CA LYS A 132 24.55 -14.75 1.41
C LYS A 132 26.02 -14.77 1.06
N LYS A 133 26.48 -13.91 0.15
CA LYS A 133 27.89 -13.79 -0.24
C LYS A 133 28.81 -13.48 0.94
N ARG A 134 28.33 -12.77 1.95
CA ARG A 134 29.07 -12.44 3.17
C ARG A 134 28.97 -13.52 4.25
N ASN A 135 28.01 -14.43 4.10
CA ASN A 135 27.75 -15.53 5.03
C ASN A 135 27.57 -16.84 4.23
N PRO A 136 28.64 -17.31 3.53
CA PRO A 136 28.52 -18.45 2.61
C PRO A 136 28.15 -19.76 3.30
N ASP A 137 28.51 -19.93 4.56
CA ASP A 137 28.23 -21.12 5.36
C ASP A 137 26.94 -21.02 6.18
N ALA A 138 26.18 -19.93 6.04
CA ALA A 138 24.96 -19.75 6.78
C ALA A 138 23.87 -20.71 6.30
N GLN A 139 23.20 -21.36 7.24
CA GLN A 139 21.98 -22.10 6.94
C GLN A 139 20.85 -21.14 6.55
N LEU A 140 20.18 -21.43 5.42
CA LEU A 140 19.10 -20.60 4.88
C LEU A 140 17.76 -21.29 5.05
N ILE A 141 16.80 -20.63 5.67
CA ILE A 141 15.43 -21.16 5.84
C ILE A 141 14.44 -20.11 5.35
N ALA A 142 13.67 -20.43 4.33
CA ALA A 142 12.68 -19.55 3.75
C ALA A 142 11.27 -20.12 3.91
N VAL A 143 10.35 -19.30 4.41
CA VAL A 143 8.93 -19.65 4.59
C VAL A 143 8.08 -18.68 3.80
N GLY A 144 7.07 -19.18 3.09
CA GLY A 144 6.14 -18.34 2.36
C GLY A 144 5.02 -19.12 1.69
N ASP A 145 4.18 -18.38 0.96
CA ASP A 145 3.03 -18.91 0.25
C ASP A 145 2.76 -18.12 -1.03
N MET A 146 3.09 -18.69 -2.17
CA MET A 146 2.83 -18.04 -3.47
C MET A 146 1.33 -17.80 -3.73
N ALA A 147 0.43 -18.55 -3.10
CA ALA A 147 -1.00 -18.32 -3.15
C ALA A 147 -1.43 -17.01 -2.43
N GLN A 148 -0.58 -16.48 -1.55
CA GLN A 148 -0.77 -15.20 -0.88
C GLN A 148 -0.01 -14.04 -1.55
N LYS A 149 0.55 -14.24 -2.75
CA LYS A 149 1.10 -13.14 -3.55
C LYS A 149 -0.05 -12.36 -4.19
N ILE A 150 -0.35 -11.19 -3.64
CA ILE A 150 -1.40 -10.28 -4.14
C ILE A 150 -0.84 -9.03 -4.83
N TYR A 151 0.47 -8.79 -4.75
CA TYR A 151 1.12 -7.66 -5.42
C TYR A 151 1.93 -8.14 -6.62
N ASP A 152 1.72 -7.48 -7.76
CA ASP A 152 2.46 -7.66 -9.01
C ASP A 152 3.28 -6.40 -9.30
N MET A 153 4.31 -6.17 -8.46
CA MET A 153 5.13 -4.95 -8.49
C MET A 153 6.61 -5.22 -8.85
N THR A 154 6.92 -6.44 -9.32
CA THR A 154 8.29 -6.81 -9.72
C THR A 154 8.28 -7.75 -10.91
N THR A 155 9.28 -7.65 -11.76
CA THR A 155 9.55 -8.58 -12.87
C THR A 155 10.22 -9.87 -12.39
N LEU A 156 10.68 -9.93 -11.13
CA LEU A 156 11.37 -11.07 -10.57
C LEU A 156 10.47 -12.32 -10.53
N ASP A 157 10.94 -13.41 -11.10
CA ASP A 157 10.38 -14.74 -10.82
C ASP A 157 10.82 -15.22 -9.44
N VAL A 158 10.00 -14.89 -8.45
CA VAL A 158 10.28 -15.19 -7.03
C VAL A 158 10.43 -16.69 -6.78
N LYS A 159 9.64 -17.53 -7.45
CA LYS A 159 9.75 -18.99 -7.32
C LYS A 159 11.11 -19.51 -7.79
N LYS A 160 11.57 -19.02 -8.92
CA LYS A 160 12.88 -19.38 -9.46
C LYS A 160 14.00 -18.83 -8.57
N PHE A 161 13.89 -17.56 -8.20
CA PHE A 161 14.87 -16.91 -7.34
C PHE A 161 15.08 -17.66 -6.02
N ILE A 162 14.01 -17.92 -5.25
CA ILE A 162 14.16 -18.51 -3.91
C ILE A 162 14.79 -19.90 -3.95
N LYS A 163 14.46 -20.70 -4.98
CA LYS A 163 15.07 -22.00 -5.19
C LYS A 163 16.56 -21.92 -5.50
N GLN A 164 16.96 -20.97 -6.35
CA GLN A 164 18.37 -20.73 -6.68
C GLN A 164 19.12 -20.14 -5.48
N PHE A 165 18.48 -19.26 -4.74
CA PHE A 165 19.06 -18.64 -3.55
C PHE A 165 19.36 -19.66 -2.45
N LEU A 166 18.44 -20.58 -2.20
CA LEU A 166 18.64 -21.64 -1.19
C LEU A 166 19.64 -22.71 -1.64
N ASP A 167 19.80 -22.92 -2.96
CA ASP A 167 20.68 -23.90 -3.57
C ASP A 167 20.29 -25.34 -3.18
N ASP A 168 21.13 -26.09 -2.45
CA ASP A 168 20.78 -27.41 -1.93
C ASP A 168 19.85 -27.26 -0.71
N TYR A 169 18.56 -27.56 -0.89
CA TYR A 169 17.53 -27.40 0.13
C TYR A 169 16.57 -28.58 0.22
N GLU A 170 15.98 -28.79 1.37
CA GLU A 170 14.84 -29.67 1.52
C GLU A 170 13.52 -28.89 1.44
N LEU A 171 12.56 -29.44 0.70
CA LEU A 171 11.21 -28.89 0.58
C LEU A 171 10.34 -29.46 1.70
N MET A 172 9.82 -28.58 2.55
CA MET A 172 8.87 -28.89 3.62
C MET A 172 7.53 -28.20 3.36
N SER A 173 6.46 -28.70 3.96
CA SER A 173 5.12 -28.14 3.79
C SER A 173 4.42 -27.94 5.14
N LEU A 174 3.61 -26.89 5.22
CA LEU A 174 2.63 -26.67 6.29
C LEU A 174 1.25 -26.62 5.64
N THR A 175 0.49 -27.71 5.76
CA THR A 175 -0.83 -27.88 5.14
C THR A 175 -1.97 -27.67 6.11
N THR A 176 -1.70 -27.72 7.43
CA THR A 176 -2.70 -27.52 8.47
C THR A 176 -3.02 -26.06 8.66
N CYS A 177 -4.27 -25.66 8.40
CA CYS A 177 -4.79 -24.30 8.57
C CYS A 177 -5.57 -24.18 9.87
N PHE A 178 -5.02 -23.46 10.86
CA PHE A 178 -5.68 -23.24 12.16
C PHE A 178 -6.77 -22.19 12.14
N ARG A 179 -6.84 -21.40 11.06
CA ARG A 179 -7.78 -20.28 10.94
C ARG A 179 -9.12 -20.69 10.38
N LEU A 180 -9.14 -21.55 9.35
CA LEU A 180 -10.33 -21.86 8.56
C LEU A 180 -10.93 -23.22 8.92
N PRO A 181 -12.25 -23.41 8.72
CA PRO A 181 -12.88 -24.72 8.83
C PRO A 181 -12.54 -25.60 7.62
N ALA A 182 -12.71 -26.89 7.76
CA ALA A 182 -12.33 -27.90 6.75
C ALA A 182 -12.93 -27.60 5.35
N GLY A 183 -14.22 -27.28 5.28
CA GLY A 183 -14.90 -27.03 4.00
C GLY A 183 -14.34 -25.81 3.27
N HIS A 184 -14.13 -24.70 3.96
CA HIS A 184 -13.62 -23.46 3.36
C HIS A 184 -12.15 -23.59 2.97
N ALA A 185 -11.34 -24.20 3.84
CA ALA A 185 -9.93 -24.47 3.55
C ALA A 185 -9.77 -25.35 2.30
N ASN A 186 -10.58 -26.42 2.18
CA ASN A 186 -10.58 -27.29 1.01
C ASN A 186 -11.01 -26.53 -0.26
N THR A 187 -12.04 -25.69 -0.18
CA THR A 187 -12.51 -24.89 -1.33
C THR A 187 -11.41 -23.95 -1.83
N LEU A 188 -10.74 -23.21 -0.93
CA LEU A 188 -9.60 -22.37 -1.30
C LEU A 188 -8.43 -23.21 -1.82
N GLY A 189 -8.18 -24.37 -1.24
CA GLY A 189 -7.16 -25.31 -1.69
C GLY A 189 -7.39 -25.76 -3.14
N MET A 190 -8.63 -26.06 -3.50
CA MET A 190 -8.99 -26.38 -4.90
C MET A 190 -8.71 -25.22 -5.86
N VAL A 191 -9.08 -24.00 -5.49
CA VAL A 191 -8.81 -22.80 -6.32
C VAL A 191 -7.32 -22.58 -6.53
N TRP A 192 -6.51 -22.81 -5.50
CA TRP A 192 -5.05 -22.63 -5.56
C TRP A 192 -4.28 -23.85 -6.03
N ASN A 193 -4.98 -24.97 -6.28
CA ASN A 193 -4.36 -26.28 -6.51
C ASN A 193 -3.32 -26.62 -5.43
N LYS A 194 -3.74 -26.50 -4.17
CA LYS A 194 -2.90 -26.68 -2.97
C LYS A 194 -3.65 -27.45 -1.88
N GLN A 195 -2.98 -28.38 -1.22
CA GLN A 195 -3.57 -29.07 -0.08
C GLN A 195 -3.66 -28.12 1.12
N ILE A 196 -4.87 -27.93 1.66
CA ILE A 196 -5.12 -27.12 2.86
C ILE A 196 -6.13 -27.87 3.74
N THR A 197 -5.72 -28.22 4.94
CA THR A 197 -6.56 -28.92 5.92
C THR A 197 -6.98 -27.96 7.01
N GLY A 198 -8.20 -27.46 6.96
CA GLY A 198 -8.75 -26.56 7.98
C GLY A 198 -9.14 -27.32 9.23
N VAL A 199 -8.78 -26.79 10.41
CA VAL A 199 -9.04 -27.43 11.70
C VAL A 199 -9.81 -26.55 12.68
N ASN A 200 -10.36 -25.41 12.25
CA ASN A 200 -11.17 -24.52 13.08
C ASN A 200 -12.67 -24.89 12.98
N PRO A 201 -13.26 -25.59 13.97
CA PRO A 201 -14.65 -26.05 13.88
C PRO A 201 -15.68 -24.96 14.19
N GLU A 202 -15.26 -23.87 14.87
CA GLU A 202 -16.16 -22.81 15.34
C GLU A 202 -16.30 -21.66 14.33
N TYR A 203 -15.72 -21.79 13.14
CA TYR A 203 -15.71 -20.75 12.12
C TYR A 203 -17.02 -20.72 11.34
N MET A 204 -17.62 -19.53 11.21
CA MET A 204 -18.87 -19.31 10.50
C MET A 204 -18.63 -18.73 9.09
N ILE A 205 -19.39 -19.23 8.10
CA ILE A 205 -19.41 -18.71 6.73
C ILE A 205 -20.86 -18.59 6.31
N GLU A 206 -21.26 -17.36 5.94
CA GLU A 206 -22.64 -17.11 5.56
C GLU A 206 -22.71 -16.00 4.50
N THR A 207 -23.70 -16.09 3.59
CA THR A 207 -24.08 -14.99 2.70
C THR A 207 -25.29 -14.29 3.31
N ILE A 208 -25.18 -12.99 3.54
CA ILE A 208 -26.17 -12.21 4.29
C ILE A 208 -26.60 -10.94 3.52
N PRO A 209 -27.80 -10.42 3.73
CA PRO A 209 -28.21 -9.12 3.21
C PRO A 209 -27.52 -7.98 3.98
N LEU A 210 -27.55 -6.77 3.39
CA LEU A 210 -26.92 -5.57 3.95
C LEU A 210 -27.44 -5.23 5.36
N GLU A 211 -28.73 -5.35 5.60
CA GLU A 211 -29.36 -5.06 6.91
C GLU A 211 -28.79 -5.98 8.00
N ARG A 212 -28.53 -7.24 7.66
CA ARG A 212 -27.92 -8.18 8.59
C ARG A 212 -26.44 -7.84 8.84
N ALA A 213 -25.72 -7.36 7.82
CA ALA A 213 -24.35 -6.90 7.96
C ALA A 213 -24.25 -5.70 8.92
N ILE A 214 -25.20 -4.77 8.87
CA ILE A 214 -25.31 -3.63 9.81
C ILE A 214 -25.47 -4.16 11.25
N GLN A 215 -26.41 -5.08 11.47
CA GLN A 215 -26.65 -5.68 12.80
C GLN A 215 -25.39 -6.37 13.37
N ILE A 216 -24.68 -7.14 12.52
CA ILE A 216 -23.44 -7.81 12.90
C ILE A 216 -22.35 -6.79 13.23
N ALA A 217 -22.20 -5.75 12.41
CA ALA A 217 -21.19 -4.71 12.64
C ALA A 217 -21.45 -4.00 13.98
N VAL A 218 -22.68 -3.62 14.28
CA VAL A 218 -23.07 -2.96 15.54
C VAL A 218 -22.87 -3.87 16.75
N ALA A 219 -23.11 -5.18 16.59
CA ALA A 219 -22.91 -6.18 17.66
C ALA A 219 -21.44 -6.60 17.86
N THR A 220 -20.54 -6.23 16.93
CA THR A 220 -19.13 -6.60 16.97
C THR A 220 -18.31 -5.43 17.55
N ASN A 221 -17.39 -5.75 18.45
CA ASN A 221 -16.46 -4.73 18.94
C ASN A 221 -15.63 -4.17 17.75
N PRO A 222 -15.42 -2.85 17.61
CA PRO A 222 -14.58 -2.28 16.57
C PRO A 222 -13.21 -2.94 16.43
N SER A 223 -12.56 -3.31 17.54
CA SER A 223 -11.28 -4.05 17.54
C SER A 223 -11.33 -5.37 16.77
N ASP A 224 -12.50 -5.98 16.64
CA ASP A 224 -12.70 -7.32 16.08
C ASP A 224 -13.32 -7.30 14.67
N LEU A 225 -13.58 -6.11 14.11
CA LEU A 225 -14.28 -5.93 12.84
C LEU A 225 -13.34 -5.55 11.70
N LEU A 226 -13.42 -6.32 10.59
CA LEU A 226 -12.78 -6.02 9.32
C LEU A 226 -13.84 -5.98 8.21
N CYS A 227 -13.91 -4.89 7.49
CA CYS A 227 -14.79 -4.72 6.33
C CYS A 227 -13.93 -4.55 5.07
N LEU A 228 -14.15 -5.39 4.08
CA LEU A 228 -13.44 -5.37 2.80
C LEU A 228 -14.42 -5.21 1.65
N GLY A 229 -14.10 -4.32 0.70
CA GLY A 229 -14.98 -4.10 -0.44
C GLY A 229 -14.39 -3.19 -1.51
N SER A 230 -15.25 -2.75 -2.42
CA SER A 230 -14.88 -1.72 -3.40
C SER A 230 -14.91 -0.32 -2.75
N ARG A 231 -14.23 0.63 -3.38
CA ARG A 231 -14.14 2.01 -2.89
C ARG A 231 -15.47 2.75 -2.81
N ASN A 232 -16.39 2.44 -3.72
CA ASN A 232 -17.65 3.16 -3.92
C ASN A 232 -18.88 2.26 -3.80
N GLY A 233 -18.73 1.10 -3.15
CA GLY A 233 -19.78 0.08 -3.05
C GLY A 233 -20.57 0.11 -1.75
N GLN A 234 -21.14 -1.06 -1.43
CA GLN A 234 -21.98 -1.25 -0.24
C GLN A 234 -21.20 -1.04 1.07
N MET A 235 -19.90 -1.30 1.10
CA MET A 235 -19.05 -1.09 2.28
C MET A 235 -19.09 0.38 2.74
N VAL A 236 -19.04 1.32 1.80
CA VAL A 236 -19.12 2.75 2.10
C VAL A 236 -20.47 3.12 2.67
N ARG A 237 -21.56 2.53 2.14
CA ARG A 237 -22.91 2.76 2.66
C ARG A 237 -23.05 2.27 4.10
N LEU A 238 -22.58 1.05 4.37
CA LEU A 238 -22.55 0.52 5.75
C LEU A 238 -21.85 1.49 6.69
N LEU A 239 -20.66 1.92 6.31
CA LEU A 239 -19.85 2.73 7.20
C LEU A 239 -20.46 4.13 7.43
N ASN A 240 -21.07 4.77 6.40
CA ASN A 240 -21.81 6.01 6.58
C ASN A 240 -22.98 5.82 7.56
N GLU A 241 -23.71 4.71 7.47
CA GLU A 241 -24.80 4.40 8.37
C GLU A 241 -24.32 4.15 9.81
N LEU A 242 -23.21 3.44 9.98
CA LEU A 242 -22.60 3.21 11.31
C LEU A 242 -22.15 4.52 11.96
N GLU A 243 -21.51 5.39 11.21
CA GLU A 243 -21.02 6.68 11.71
C GLU A 243 -22.16 7.68 11.99
N GLU A 244 -23.26 7.58 11.24
CA GLU A 244 -24.42 8.45 11.44
C GLU A 244 -25.31 8.00 12.61
N LYS A 245 -25.61 6.68 12.67
CA LYS A 245 -26.58 6.14 13.63
C LYS A 245 -25.95 5.55 14.89
N HIS A 246 -24.66 5.22 14.84
CA HIS A 246 -23.92 4.55 15.93
C HIS A 246 -22.58 5.24 16.18
N SER A 247 -22.57 6.58 16.20
CA SER A 247 -21.38 7.41 16.35
C SER A 247 -20.68 7.26 17.71
N ASP A 248 -21.38 6.79 18.71
CA ASP A 248 -20.84 6.41 20.01
C ASP A 248 -19.86 5.21 19.92
N ILE A 249 -20.09 4.30 18.98
CA ILE A 249 -19.26 3.10 18.73
C ILE A 249 -18.31 3.34 17.54
N PHE A 250 -18.84 3.88 16.43
CA PHE A 250 -18.09 4.08 15.17
C PHE A 250 -17.83 5.56 14.91
N ASN A 251 -16.59 5.98 15.14
CA ASN A 251 -16.18 7.38 15.01
C ASN A 251 -14.70 7.47 14.58
N LYS A 252 -14.17 8.69 14.48
CA LYS A 252 -12.79 8.95 14.05
C LYS A 252 -11.69 8.20 14.82
N ARG A 253 -11.97 7.76 16.06
CA ARG A 253 -11.00 7.04 16.91
C ARG A 253 -11.13 5.53 16.75
N THR A 254 -12.34 5.04 16.57
CA THR A 254 -12.66 3.60 16.53
C THR A 254 -12.77 3.04 15.11
N VAL A 255 -12.63 3.89 14.08
CA VAL A 255 -12.67 3.50 12.68
C VAL A 255 -11.37 3.90 12.00
N TYR A 256 -10.70 2.93 11.42
CA TYR A 256 -9.67 3.15 10.41
C TYR A 256 -10.25 2.78 9.04
N ALA A 257 -10.17 3.70 8.11
CA ALA A 257 -10.58 3.34 6.78
C ALA A 257 -9.58 3.88 5.77
N SER A 258 -8.97 2.97 5.06
CA SER A 258 -8.12 3.25 3.91
C SER A 258 -8.80 2.71 2.67
N ILE A 259 -9.33 3.61 1.86
CA ILE A 259 -10.05 3.27 0.64
C ILE A 259 -9.18 3.59 -0.60
N ARG A 260 -7.90 3.91 -0.43
CA ARG A 260 -6.97 4.16 -1.53
C ARG A 260 -6.23 2.89 -1.93
N ASP A 261 -6.01 2.67 -3.23
CA ASP A 261 -5.21 1.57 -3.75
C ASP A 261 -3.71 1.81 -3.56
N SER A 262 -3.30 3.08 -3.44
CA SER A 262 -1.90 3.45 -3.23
C SER A 262 -1.54 3.40 -1.75
N GLU A 263 -1.10 2.27 -1.27
CA GLU A 263 -0.50 2.14 0.06
C GLU A 263 0.92 2.69 0.17
N GLY A 264 1.45 3.21 -0.92
CA GLY A 264 2.84 3.66 -1.02
C GLY A 264 3.23 4.87 -0.19
N GLY A 265 2.45 5.27 0.83
CA GLY A 265 2.80 6.45 1.59
C GLY A 265 2.01 6.76 2.84
N THR A 266 1.02 5.99 3.22
CA THR A 266 0.34 6.23 4.49
C THR A 266 1.21 5.74 5.65
N SER A 267 1.79 6.68 6.38
CA SER A 267 2.54 6.42 7.61
C SER A 267 1.66 5.93 8.77
N LEU A 268 0.35 5.92 8.60
CA LEU A 268 -0.63 5.57 9.61
C LEU A 268 -0.97 4.09 9.52
N SER A 269 -0.69 3.37 10.58
CA SER A 269 -1.22 2.02 10.80
C SER A 269 -2.54 2.13 11.57
N PRO A 270 -3.52 1.24 11.31
CA PRO A 270 -4.73 1.21 12.12
C PRO A 270 -4.38 1.01 13.59
N ALA A 271 -5.09 1.68 14.49
CA ALA A 271 -5.01 1.41 15.91
C ALA A 271 -5.51 -0.03 16.18
N ASP A 272 -4.96 -0.69 17.18
CA ASP A 272 -5.29 -2.10 17.49
C ASP A 272 -6.78 -2.28 17.83
N ASP A 273 -7.41 -1.25 18.40
CA ASP A 273 -8.80 -1.18 18.82
C ASP A 273 -9.77 -0.64 17.75
N ALA A 274 -9.29 -0.30 16.55
CA ALA A 274 -10.12 0.24 15.49
C ALA A 274 -10.74 -0.85 14.60
N ALA A 275 -11.99 -0.61 14.17
CA ALA A 275 -12.59 -1.31 13.03
C ALA A 275 -11.90 -0.88 11.75
N ILE A 276 -11.62 -1.84 10.87
CA ILE A 276 -10.88 -1.59 9.64
C ILE A 276 -11.82 -1.72 8.43
N PHE A 277 -11.87 -0.67 7.62
CA PHE A 277 -12.61 -0.62 6.36
C PHE A 277 -11.61 -0.34 5.24
N THR A 278 -11.43 -1.29 4.33
CA THR A 278 -10.42 -1.14 3.27
C THR A 278 -10.75 -1.98 2.04
N THR A 279 -9.92 -1.85 1.00
CA THR A 279 -10.07 -2.63 -0.23
C THR A 279 -9.51 -4.05 -0.05
N TYR A 280 -9.86 -4.95 -0.98
CA TYR A 280 -9.29 -6.31 -1.02
C TYR A 280 -7.77 -6.30 -1.17
N ASP A 281 -7.23 -5.36 -1.94
CA ASP A 281 -5.79 -5.23 -2.19
C ASP A 281 -5.01 -4.88 -0.92
N ALA A 282 -5.62 -4.09 -0.05
CA ALA A 282 -5.05 -3.68 1.23
C ALA A 282 -5.26 -4.69 2.37
N SER A 283 -5.93 -5.82 2.10
CA SER A 283 -6.27 -6.80 3.14
C SER A 283 -5.09 -7.66 3.62
N LYS A 284 -3.94 -7.59 2.94
CA LYS A 284 -2.78 -8.42 3.27
C LYS A 284 -2.20 -8.06 4.64
N GLY A 285 -2.00 -9.09 5.45
CA GLY A 285 -1.51 -8.92 6.83
C GLY A 285 -2.56 -8.47 7.83
N LEU A 286 -3.77 -8.07 7.38
CA LEU A 286 -4.89 -7.76 8.25
C LEU A 286 -5.64 -9.04 8.60
N GLU A 287 -6.07 -9.15 9.85
CA GLU A 287 -6.95 -10.21 10.32
C GLU A 287 -7.72 -9.75 11.56
N LYS A 288 -9.00 -10.06 11.63
CA LYS A 288 -9.88 -9.75 12.75
C LYS A 288 -10.79 -10.96 13.03
N GLU A 289 -11.52 -10.94 14.14
CA GLU A 289 -12.42 -12.03 14.49
C GLU A 289 -13.55 -12.18 13.46
N VAL A 290 -14.14 -11.05 13.04
CA VAL A 290 -15.25 -10.97 12.07
C VAL A 290 -14.81 -10.19 10.84
N CYS A 291 -15.09 -10.75 9.65
CA CYS A 291 -14.85 -10.10 8.39
C CYS A 291 -16.14 -10.00 7.57
N LEU A 292 -16.51 -8.80 7.14
CA LEU A 292 -17.61 -8.52 6.21
C LEU A 292 -17.02 -8.24 4.82
N LEU A 293 -17.43 -9.00 3.82
CA LEU A 293 -16.99 -8.86 2.43
C LEU A 293 -18.11 -8.27 1.58
N PHE A 294 -17.90 -7.04 1.13
CA PHE A 294 -18.83 -6.29 0.28
C PHE A 294 -18.38 -6.34 -1.17
N ASP A 295 -19.32 -6.25 -2.10
CA ASP A 295 -19.03 -6.25 -3.54
C ASP A 295 -18.21 -7.48 -3.99
N TYR A 296 -18.38 -8.63 -3.32
CA TYR A 296 -17.78 -9.90 -3.72
C TYR A 296 -18.63 -10.53 -4.83
N THR A 297 -18.70 -9.83 -5.98
CA THR A 297 -19.60 -10.12 -7.09
C THR A 297 -18.82 -10.48 -8.36
N LEU A 298 -19.47 -11.24 -9.27
CA LEU A 298 -18.89 -11.58 -10.55
C LEU A 298 -18.63 -10.32 -11.38
N ALA A 299 -19.55 -9.37 -11.38
CA ALA A 299 -19.41 -8.10 -12.09
C ALA A 299 -18.17 -7.32 -11.64
N TYR A 300 -17.94 -7.19 -10.33
CA TYR A 300 -16.76 -6.50 -9.81
C TYR A 300 -15.46 -7.24 -10.18
N TYR A 301 -15.46 -8.57 -10.11
CA TYR A 301 -14.31 -9.39 -10.52
C TYR A 301 -13.99 -9.18 -12.01
N GLU A 302 -15.00 -9.22 -12.89
CA GLU A 302 -14.83 -9.05 -14.34
C GLU A 302 -14.34 -7.64 -14.71
N ILE A 303 -14.87 -6.59 -14.04
CA ILE A 303 -14.38 -5.23 -14.22
C ILE A 303 -12.89 -5.13 -13.87
N ARG A 304 -12.46 -5.80 -12.81
CA ARG A 304 -11.05 -5.84 -12.43
C ARG A 304 -10.19 -6.67 -13.39
N ALA A 305 -10.70 -7.81 -13.84
CA ALA A 305 -10.02 -8.67 -14.82
C ALA A 305 -9.85 -7.99 -16.18
N ALA A 306 -10.75 -7.07 -16.52
CA ALA A 306 -10.70 -6.31 -17.77
C ALA A 306 -9.64 -5.21 -17.81
N LYS A 307 -9.06 -4.81 -16.65
CA LYS A 307 -8.01 -3.80 -16.59
C LYS A 307 -6.70 -4.30 -17.21
N ASN A 308 -5.96 -3.36 -17.84
CA ASN A 308 -4.69 -3.67 -18.46
C ASN A 308 -3.63 -4.18 -17.47
N GLY A 309 -2.90 -5.21 -17.86
CA GLY A 309 -1.78 -5.76 -17.11
C GLY A 309 -2.16 -6.57 -15.87
N VAL A 310 -3.46 -6.80 -15.62
CA VAL A 310 -3.89 -7.62 -14.48
C VAL A 310 -3.67 -9.10 -14.80
N LYS A 311 -2.91 -9.78 -13.96
CA LYS A 311 -2.64 -11.22 -14.06
C LYS A 311 -3.69 -12.01 -13.29
N TYR A 312 -4.16 -13.11 -13.91
CA TYR A 312 -5.15 -14.00 -13.31
C TYR A 312 -4.77 -14.45 -11.91
N GLU A 313 -3.54 -14.94 -11.71
CA GLU A 313 -3.09 -15.48 -10.43
C GLU A 313 -3.13 -14.42 -9.32
N ILE A 314 -2.79 -13.18 -9.64
CA ILE A 314 -2.80 -12.08 -8.69
C ILE A 314 -4.23 -11.71 -8.30
N LEU A 315 -5.12 -11.51 -9.30
CA LEU A 315 -6.51 -11.15 -9.02
C LEU A 315 -7.24 -12.26 -8.25
N ARG A 316 -7.07 -13.52 -8.67
CA ARG A 316 -7.57 -14.69 -7.93
C ARG A 316 -7.09 -14.68 -6.48
N ASN A 317 -5.79 -14.49 -6.26
CA ASN A 317 -5.20 -14.48 -4.92
C ASN A 317 -5.78 -13.35 -4.06
N ILE A 318 -6.01 -12.15 -4.62
CA ILE A 318 -6.62 -11.02 -3.91
C ILE A 318 -7.97 -11.42 -3.32
N PHE A 319 -8.86 -12.01 -4.13
CA PHE A 319 -10.19 -12.42 -3.67
C PHE A 319 -10.14 -13.59 -2.69
N CYS A 320 -9.31 -14.60 -2.92
CA CYS A 320 -9.15 -15.72 -2.02
C CYS A 320 -8.53 -15.30 -0.67
N VAL A 321 -7.54 -14.41 -0.71
CA VAL A 321 -6.92 -13.87 0.51
C VAL A 321 -7.93 -13.06 1.30
N ALA A 322 -8.74 -12.22 0.66
CA ALA A 322 -9.82 -11.48 1.32
C ALA A 322 -10.80 -12.42 2.02
N ALA A 323 -11.24 -13.49 1.33
CA ALA A 323 -12.17 -14.50 1.89
C ALA A 323 -11.60 -15.32 3.06
N SER A 324 -10.34 -15.13 3.40
CA SER A 324 -9.63 -15.87 4.47
C SER A 324 -9.14 -14.98 5.63
N ARG A 325 -9.60 -13.73 5.73
CA ARG A 325 -9.08 -12.77 6.73
C ARG A 325 -9.73 -12.84 8.09
N ALA A 326 -10.85 -13.53 8.23
CA ALA A 326 -11.50 -13.72 9.52
C ALA A 326 -10.85 -14.83 10.35
N LYS A 327 -10.98 -14.73 11.69
CA LYS A 327 -10.60 -15.78 12.65
C LYS A 327 -11.80 -16.60 13.11
N LYS A 328 -13.02 -15.99 13.19
CA LYS A 328 -14.24 -16.67 13.64
C LYS A 328 -15.36 -16.67 12.61
N ALA A 329 -15.54 -15.57 11.87
CA ALA A 329 -16.65 -15.49 10.95
C ALA A 329 -16.33 -14.64 9.72
N VAL A 330 -16.65 -15.15 8.54
CA VAL A 330 -16.68 -14.40 7.29
C VAL A 330 -18.11 -14.35 6.76
N TYR A 331 -18.57 -13.14 6.46
CA TYR A 331 -19.87 -12.90 5.88
C TYR A 331 -19.73 -12.25 4.51
N PHE A 332 -20.28 -12.90 3.50
CA PHE A 332 -20.41 -12.33 2.15
C PHE A 332 -21.68 -11.51 2.10
N VAL A 333 -21.56 -10.20 1.93
CA VAL A 333 -22.74 -9.32 1.84
C VAL A 333 -23.29 -9.37 0.43
N ALA A 334 -24.51 -9.89 0.30
CA ALA A 334 -25.18 -10.03 -0.99
C ALA A 334 -25.48 -8.67 -1.63
N ASN A 335 -25.35 -8.61 -2.94
CA ASN A 335 -25.87 -7.52 -3.75
C ASN A 335 -27.06 -8.07 -4.56
N GLU A 336 -28.27 -7.58 -4.27
CA GLU A 336 -29.49 -8.06 -4.93
C GLU A 336 -29.50 -7.90 -6.46
N LYS A 337 -28.63 -7.02 -6.99
CA LYS A 337 -28.57 -6.69 -8.43
C LYS A 337 -27.43 -7.40 -9.16
N GLU A 338 -26.57 -8.11 -8.45
CA GLU A 338 -25.35 -8.70 -9.02
C GLU A 338 -25.17 -10.15 -8.56
N GLU A 339 -24.67 -10.98 -9.46
CA GLU A 339 -24.35 -12.36 -9.16
C GLU A 339 -23.19 -12.44 -8.17
N GLN A 340 -23.37 -13.23 -7.11
CA GLN A 340 -22.32 -13.52 -6.12
C GLN A 340 -21.14 -14.22 -6.79
N LEU A 341 -19.92 -13.74 -6.57
CA LEU A 341 -18.73 -14.39 -7.05
C LEU A 341 -18.54 -15.74 -6.36
N SER A 342 -18.46 -16.81 -7.14
CA SER A 342 -18.20 -18.15 -6.63
C SER A 342 -16.72 -18.53 -6.77
N PHE A 343 -16.25 -19.46 -5.94
CA PHE A 343 -14.89 -19.99 -6.07
C PHE A 343 -14.66 -20.74 -7.40
N LYS A 344 -15.73 -21.21 -8.05
CA LYS A 344 -15.66 -21.78 -9.41
C LYS A 344 -15.24 -20.71 -10.44
N HIS A 345 -15.76 -19.49 -10.33
CA HIS A 345 -15.34 -18.37 -11.19
C HIS A 345 -13.85 -18.03 -10.95
N LEU A 346 -13.41 -18.06 -9.69
CA LEU A 346 -11.99 -17.84 -9.34
C LEU A 346 -11.05 -18.93 -9.86
N SER A 347 -11.56 -20.11 -10.19
CA SER A 347 -10.78 -21.22 -10.78
C SER A 347 -10.68 -21.15 -12.32
N ALA A 348 -11.39 -20.21 -12.96
CA ALA A 348 -11.38 -20.02 -14.40
C ALA A 348 -10.33 -19.00 -14.82
N PRO A 349 -9.20 -19.41 -15.44
CA PRO A 349 -8.17 -18.49 -15.89
C PRO A 349 -8.69 -17.53 -16.98
N PHE A 350 -8.19 -16.31 -16.98
CA PHE A 350 -8.34 -15.36 -18.06
C PHE A 350 -6.97 -14.89 -18.55
N GLU A 351 -6.90 -14.43 -19.78
CA GLU A 351 -5.67 -13.86 -20.34
C GLU A 351 -5.50 -12.40 -19.91
N THR A 352 -4.26 -12.02 -19.60
CA THR A 352 -3.91 -10.62 -19.30
C THR A 352 -4.19 -9.74 -20.51
N ARG A 353 -5.09 -8.78 -20.36
CA ARG A 353 -5.44 -7.86 -21.45
C ARG A 353 -4.34 -6.80 -21.61
N ARG A 354 -4.10 -6.42 -22.84
CA ARG A 354 -3.32 -5.26 -23.25
C ARG A 354 -4.22 -4.42 -24.15
N GLY A 355 -4.47 -3.18 -23.77
CA GLY A 355 -5.40 -2.34 -24.51
C GLY A 355 -5.02 -0.87 -24.39
N HIS A 356 -5.72 -0.01 -25.14
CA HIS A 356 -5.52 1.44 -25.14
C HIS A 356 -6.38 2.10 -24.05
N GLU A 357 -6.04 1.86 -22.78
CA GLU A 357 -6.65 2.56 -21.66
C GLU A 357 -6.10 4.01 -21.62
N THR A 358 -6.96 4.98 -21.28
CA THR A 358 -6.49 6.34 -21.01
C THR A 358 -6.21 6.48 -19.53
N TYR A 359 -4.95 6.67 -19.18
CA TYR A 359 -4.50 6.79 -17.80
C TYR A 359 -4.69 8.22 -17.26
N ASN A 360 -4.80 8.34 -15.95
CA ASN A 360 -4.59 9.60 -15.27
C ASN A 360 -3.08 9.75 -15.00
N ILE A 361 -2.46 10.87 -15.39
CA ILE A 361 -1.00 11.08 -15.24
C ILE A 361 -0.57 10.95 -13.77
N SER A 362 -1.41 11.40 -12.83
CA SER A 362 -1.11 11.32 -11.40
C SER A 362 -1.07 9.90 -10.82
N GLU A 363 -1.65 8.92 -11.53
CA GLU A 363 -1.81 7.54 -11.06
C GLU A 363 -1.19 6.51 -12.02
N MET A 364 -0.67 6.94 -13.17
CA MET A 364 -0.26 6.00 -14.21
C MET A 364 0.96 5.15 -13.86
N PHE A 365 1.72 5.53 -12.84
CA PHE A 365 2.84 4.76 -12.30
C PHE A 365 2.47 3.91 -11.08
N ASP A 366 1.25 4.03 -10.56
CA ASP A 366 0.77 3.24 -9.45
C ASP A 366 0.73 1.74 -9.81
N PHE A 367 1.19 0.89 -8.89
CA PHE A 367 1.19 -0.57 -9.05
C PHE A 367 1.96 -1.09 -10.28
N LYS A 368 2.89 -0.31 -10.81
CA LYS A 368 3.77 -0.76 -11.89
C LYS A 368 4.96 -1.53 -11.32
N TYR A 369 5.73 -2.17 -12.21
CA TYR A 369 6.97 -2.82 -11.80
C TYR A 369 7.96 -1.77 -11.32
N LYS A 370 8.47 -1.97 -10.12
CA LYS A 370 9.41 -1.03 -9.49
C LYS A 370 10.65 -0.82 -10.36
N GLU A 371 11.17 -1.88 -10.93
CA GLU A 371 12.32 -1.85 -11.82
C GLU A 371 12.08 -0.94 -13.03
N SER A 372 10.88 -1.04 -13.67
CA SER A 372 10.54 -0.21 -14.81
C SER A 372 10.32 1.26 -14.43
N VAL A 373 9.77 1.53 -13.24
CA VAL A 373 9.64 2.87 -12.68
C VAL A 373 11.04 3.47 -12.44
N ASP A 374 11.95 2.69 -11.86
CA ASP A 374 13.33 3.11 -11.59
C ASP A 374 14.11 3.37 -12.89
N GLU A 375 13.91 2.56 -13.93
CA GLU A 375 14.50 2.80 -15.25
C GLU A 375 14.02 4.14 -15.84
N CYS A 376 12.72 4.46 -15.73
CA CYS A 376 12.21 5.77 -16.13
C CYS A 376 12.88 6.90 -15.33
N TRP A 377 12.98 6.75 -14.02
CA TRP A 377 13.56 7.74 -13.11
C TRP A 377 15.04 8.01 -13.38
N ASP A 378 15.81 7.03 -13.82
CA ASP A 378 17.22 7.17 -14.18
C ASP A 378 17.44 8.04 -15.45
N TRP A 379 16.40 8.26 -16.27
CA TRP A 379 16.43 9.20 -17.41
C TRP A 379 16.17 10.66 -17.03
N LEU A 380 16.01 10.96 -15.74
CA LEU A 380 15.85 12.32 -15.24
C LEU A 380 17.18 12.86 -14.69
N GLU A 381 17.52 14.09 -15.09
CA GLU A 381 18.52 14.91 -14.39
C GLU A 381 17.83 15.64 -13.25
N LYS A 382 18.40 15.59 -12.05
CA LYS A 382 17.83 16.15 -10.83
C LYS A 382 18.81 17.12 -10.21
N LYS A 383 18.37 18.34 -9.94
CA LYS A 383 19.18 19.39 -9.32
C LYS A 383 18.42 19.98 -8.14
N GLN A 384 18.96 19.76 -6.93
CA GLN A 384 18.41 20.37 -5.73
C GLN A 384 18.50 21.89 -5.81
N ILE A 385 17.41 22.58 -5.53
CA ILE A 385 17.36 24.04 -5.42
C ILE A 385 17.55 24.41 -3.95
N PRO A 386 18.55 25.24 -3.62
CA PRO A 386 18.72 25.70 -2.24
C PRO A 386 17.51 26.53 -1.76
N VAL A 387 17.02 26.24 -0.58
CA VAL A 387 15.95 26.98 0.07
C VAL A 387 16.46 27.63 1.37
N ARG A 388 15.87 28.75 1.78
CA ARG A 388 16.27 29.49 2.98
C ARG A 388 15.73 28.87 4.26
N ASP A 389 14.50 28.36 4.19
CA ASP A 389 13.79 27.71 5.31
C ASP A 389 13.44 26.28 4.93
N ASN A 390 13.89 25.32 5.72
CA ASN A 390 13.60 23.89 5.59
C ASN A 390 12.84 23.33 6.80
N THR A 391 12.18 24.17 7.57
CA THR A 391 11.35 23.78 8.71
C THR A 391 10.22 22.88 8.22
N VAL A 392 10.01 21.73 8.86
CA VAL A 392 8.94 20.82 8.51
C VAL A 392 7.62 21.37 9.06
N ILE A 393 6.63 21.56 8.18
CA ILE A 393 5.29 21.98 8.59
C ILE A 393 4.57 20.81 9.25
N PRO A 394 4.15 20.92 10.51
CA PRO A 394 3.45 19.86 11.22
C PRO A 394 2.00 19.74 10.77
N ILE A 395 1.43 18.55 10.96
CA ILE A 395 -0.02 18.30 10.94
C ILE A 395 -0.45 18.09 12.39
N THR A 396 -1.45 18.82 12.83
CA THR A 396 -1.88 18.83 14.25
C THR A 396 -2.85 17.71 14.61
N SER A 397 -3.25 16.88 13.67
CA SER A 397 -4.31 15.88 13.83
C SER A 397 -3.82 14.52 14.30
N ALA A 398 -3.14 14.45 15.44
CA ALA A 398 -2.72 13.18 16.03
C ALA A 398 -3.89 12.22 16.37
N ASP A 399 -5.12 12.74 16.46
CA ASP A 399 -6.33 12.00 16.86
C ASP A 399 -7.12 11.38 15.70
N TYR A 400 -6.71 11.63 14.46
CA TYR A 400 -7.38 11.03 13.29
C TYR A 400 -6.64 9.77 12.82
N ASN A 401 -7.36 8.67 12.64
CA ASN A 401 -6.86 7.48 11.95
C ASN A 401 -6.88 7.66 10.41
N ILE A 402 -6.60 8.87 9.94
CA ILE A 402 -6.67 9.26 8.53
C ILE A 402 -5.39 10.01 8.17
N ASP A 403 -4.82 9.69 7.00
CA ASP A 403 -3.73 10.50 6.46
C ASP A 403 -4.29 11.81 5.90
N LEU A 404 -3.97 12.91 6.55
CA LEU A 404 -4.41 14.26 6.19
C LEU A 404 -3.39 15.02 5.32
N MET A 405 -2.23 14.45 5.02
CA MET A 405 -1.24 15.10 4.15
C MET A 405 -1.80 15.44 2.76
N PRO A 406 -2.55 14.55 2.08
CA PRO A 406 -3.18 14.88 0.81
C PRO A 406 -4.19 16.03 0.91
N CYS A 407 -4.89 16.13 2.05
CA CYS A 407 -5.82 17.24 2.29
C CYS A 407 -5.09 18.58 2.38
N VAL A 408 -3.92 18.63 3.02
CA VAL A 408 -3.09 19.84 3.07
C VAL A 408 -2.54 20.19 1.70
N GLY A 409 -2.21 19.19 0.87
CA GLY A 409 -1.82 19.39 -0.52
C GLY A 409 -2.88 20.16 -1.30
N ILE A 410 -4.13 19.72 -1.24
CA ILE A 410 -5.26 20.43 -1.88
C ILE A 410 -5.59 21.76 -1.20
N TYR A 411 -5.53 21.82 0.16
CA TYR A 411 -5.75 23.05 0.91
C TYR A 411 -4.87 24.20 0.43
N GLN A 412 -3.56 23.96 0.28
CA GLN A 412 -2.62 25.01 -0.11
C GLN A 412 -2.97 25.62 -1.49
N GLU A 413 -3.44 24.78 -2.41
CA GLU A 413 -3.81 25.25 -3.74
C GLU A 413 -5.10 26.07 -3.70
N ILE A 414 -6.15 25.59 -3.04
CA ILE A 414 -7.42 26.32 -2.89
C ILE A 414 -7.20 27.64 -2.15
N PHE A 415 -6.42 27.61 -1.08
CA PHE A 415 -6.21 28.77 -0.20
C PHE A 415 -5.37 29.87 -0.85
N TYR A 416 -4.38 29.48 -1.66
CA TYR A 416 -3.44 30.43 -2.23
C TYR A 416 -3.85 30.94 -3.62
N PHE A 417 -4.23 30.05 -4.53
CA PHE A 417 -4.48 30.41 -5.91
C PHE A 417 -5.95 30.76 -6.17
N ARG A 418 -6.23 31.96 -6.64
CA ARG A 418 -7.59 32.42 -6.97
C ARG A 418 -8.24 31.65 -8.11
N GLN A 419 -7.41 31.09 -9.03
CA GLN A 419 -7.88 30.34 -10.21
C GLN A 419 -8.13 28.86 -9.92
N PHE A 420 -7.89 28.39 -8.70
CA PHE A 420 -8.19 26.99 -8.35
C PHE A 420 -9.70 26.75 -8.36
N ASN A 421 -10.15 25.92 -9.30
CA ASN A 421 -11.58 25.65 -9.47
C ASN A 421 -12.04 24.45 -8.63
N TYR A 422 -12.26 24.67 -7.34
CA TYR A 422 -12.73 23.61 -6.44
C TYR A 422 -14.14 23.11 -6.80
N HIS A 423 -15.01 23.91 -7.41
CA HIS A 423 -16.32 23.47 -7.92
C HIS A 423 -16.16 22.40 -9.00
N ARG A 424 -15.19 22.55 -9.90
CA ARG A 424 -14.87 21.55 -10.93
C ARG A 424 -14.35 20.27 -10.29
N ALA A 425 -13.44 20.37 -9.31
CA ALA A 425 -12.87 19.25 -8.61
C ALA A 425 -13.94 18.50 -7.79
N LEU A 426 -14.77 19.19 -7.01
CA LEU A 426 -15.92 18.61 -6.31
C LEU A 426 -16.93 17.99 -7.29
N GLY A 427 -17.15 18.58 -8.45
CA GLY A 427 -18.06 18.07 -9.47
C GLY A 427 -17.65 16.72 -10.06
N GLN A 428 -16.37 16.35 -10.00
CA GLN A 428 -15.90 15.01 -10.39
C GLN A 428 -16.40 13.94 -9.40
N TYR A 429 -16.48 14.25 -8.11
CA TYR A 429 -17.01 13.36 -7.08
C TYR A 429 -18.54 13.21 -7.16
N ARG A 430 -19.27 14.26 -7.57
CA ARG A 430 -20.73 14.23 -7.75
C ARG A 430 -21.22 13.16 -8.74
N LYS A 431 -20.36 12.65 -9.61
CA LYS A 431 -20.75 11.63 -10.61
C LYS A 431 -20.84 10.23 -10.03
N THR A 432 -20.32 10.00 -8.85
CA THR A 432 -20.14 8.66 -8.30
C THR A 432 -21.21 8.24 -7.28
N ASP A 433 -21.74 9.11 -6.45
CA ASP A 433 -22.83 8.77 -5.51
C ASP A 433 -23.74 9.96 -5.15
N LYS A 434 -25.06 9.80 -5.32
CA LYS A 434 -26.04 10.84 -5.00
C LYS A 434 -26.21 11.10 -3.48
N SER A 435 -25.87 10.13 -2.64
CA SER A 435 -25.94 10.26 -1.17
C SER A 435 -24.88 11.21 -0.61
N GLU A 436 -23.79 11.42 -1.35
CA GLU A 436 -22.70 12.30 -0.96
C GLU A 436 -22.94 13.78 -1.30
N TRP A 437 -23.95 14.08 -2.14
CA TRP A 437 -24.26 15.45 -2.55
C TRP A 437 -24.67 16.35 -1.37
N SER A 438 -25.34 15.78 -0.37
CA SER A 438 -25.80 16.54 0.80
C SER A 438 -24.65 17.19 1.58
N ILE A 439 -23.49 16.54 1.66
CA ILE A 439 -22.32 17.02 2.41
C ILE A 439 -21.60 18.13 1.66
N VAL A 440 -21.44 18.00 0.32
CA VAL A 440 -20.88 19.10 -0.48
C VAL A 440 -21.78 20.32 -0.40
N ASP A 441 -23.10 20.12 -0.54
CA ASP A 441 -24.06 21.21 -0.44
C ASP A 441 -24.08 21.82 0.97
N GLU A 442 -23.89 21.02 2.02
CA GLU A 442 -23.78 21.49 3.39
C GLU A 442 -22.49 22.30 3.62
N ILE A 443 -21.34 21.79 3.17
CA ILE A 443 -20.06 22.51 3.23
C ILE A 443 -20.12 23.81 2.43
N MET A 444 -20.73 23.78 1.24
CA MET A 444 -20.86 24.95 0.37
C MET A 444 -21.85 25.98 0.92
N ARG A 445 -22.86 25.56 1.71
CA ARG A 445 -23.83 26.43 2.38
C ARG A 445 -23.35 26.96 3.73
N LEU A 446 -22.25 26.42 4.28
CA LEU A 446 -21.65 27.02 5.45
C LEU A 446 -21.46 28.51 5.17
N PRO A 447 -21.98 29.42 6.02
CA PRO A 447 -21.76 30.85 5.85
C PRO A 447 -20.26 31.08 5.71
N GLU A 448 -19.86 32.09 4.92
CA GLU A 448 -18.44 32.46 4.89
C GLU A 448 -18.03 32.71 6.33
N PRO A 449 -17.20 31.85 6.91
CA PRO A 449 -16.87 31.98 8.31
C PRO A 449 -15.97 33.19 8.48
N GLU A 450 -15.98 33.76 9.63
CA GLU A 450 -14.90 34.62 10.13
C GLU A 450 -13.52 33.92 9.95
N ASP A 451 -13.54 32.60 9.73
CA ASP A 451 -12.41 31.73 9.51
C ASP A 451 -12.41 31.00 8.16
N ILE A 452 -11.88 31.66 7.14
CA ILE A 452 -11.70 31.13 5.79
C ILE A 452 -10.79 29.90 5.75
N ILE A 453 -9.86 29.77 6.69
CA ILE A 453 -8.92 28.64 6.78
C ILE A 453 -9.71 27.37 7.07
N THR A 454 -10.59 27.37 8.07
CA THR A 454 -11.41 26.21 8.42
C THR A 454 -12.28 25.76 7.26
N LYS A 455 -12.97 26.69 6.59
CA LYS A 455 -13.81 26.36 5.42
C LYS A 455 -12.99 25.71 4.30
N THR A 456 -11.82 26.28 4.01
CA THR A 456 -10.93 25.75 2.96
C THR A 456 -10.39 24.37 3.32
N LEU A 457 -10.08 24.12 4.60
CA LEU A 457 -9.67 22.81 5.08
C LEU A 457 -10.78 21.77 4.93
N TYR A 458 -12.04 22.11 5.22
CA TYR A 458 -13.18 21.22 4.99
C TYR A 458 -13.39 20.91 3.51
N ILE A 459 -13.27 21.90 2.64
CA ILE A 459 -13.38 21.70 1.19
C ILE A 459 -12.24 20.77 0.73
N ALA A 460 -11.01 21.00 1.17
CA ALA A 460 -9.87 20.14 0.84
C ALA A 460 -10.08 18.70 1.34
N ALA A 461 -10.59 18.53 2.57
CA ALA A 461 -10.92 17.22 3.11
C ALA A 461 -12.01 16.53 2.28
N ALA A 462 -13.07 17.23 1.90
CA ALA A 462 -14.14 16.72 1.05
C ALA A 462 -13.63 16.29 -0.33
N MET A 463 -12.70 17.04 -0.91
CA MET A 463 -12.10 16.71 -2.21
C MET A 463 -11.17 15.49 -2.17
N THR A 464 -10.54 15.24 -1.04
CA THR A 464 -9.46 14.26 -0.93
C THR A 464 -9.90 12.96 -0.29
N LEU A 465 -10.77 13.04 0.73
CA LEU A 465 -11.09 11.93 1.64
C LEU A 465 -12.41 11.26 1.29
N HIS A 466 -12.82 11.10 0.07
CA HIS A 466 -14.19 10.65 -0.11
C HIS A 466 -15.12 11.21 0.99
N MET A 467 -16.14 11.87 0.64
CA MET A 467 -17.07 12.72 1.41
C MET A 467 -17.37 12.29 2.84
N ARG A 468 -17.29 10.99 3.12
CA ARG A 468 -17.60 10.44 4.42
C ARG A 468 -16.59 10.80 5.52
N TYR A 469 -15.31 11.00 5.16
CA TYR A 469 -14.30 11.45 6.13
C TYR A 469 -14.30 12.96 6.33
N ALA A 470 -14.75 13.71 5.35
CA ALA A 470 -14.97 15.13 5.51
C ALA A 470 -15.89 15.44 6.69
N LYS A 471 -16.90 14.60 6.96
CA LYS A 471 -17.77 14.73 8.16
C LYS A 471 -17.02 14.49 9.47
N GLN A 472 -15.98 13.67 9.48
CA GLN A 472 -15.20 13.37 10.68
C GLN A 472 -14.11 14.38 10.95
N VAL A 473 -13.71 15.17 9.96
CA VAL A 473 -12.72 16.24 10.12
C VAL A 473 -13.43 17.47 10.67
N VAL A 474 -13.70 17.48 11.97
CA VAL A 474 -14.41 18.56 12.67
C VAL A 474 -13.46 19.57 13.32
N GLU A 475 -12.15 19.31 13.30
CA GLU A 475 -11.11 20.15 13.86
C GLU A 475 -10.09 20.53 12.79
N ARG A 476 -9.45 21.66 12.94
CA ARG A 476 -8.35 22.04 12.07
C ARG A 476 -7.20 21.05 12.19
N PHE A 477 -6.73 20.53 11.06
CA PHE A 477 -5.57 19.63 11.00
C PHE A 477 -4.25 20.34 10.68
N ILE A 478 -4.28 21.65 10.45
CA ILE A 478 -3.14 22.56 10.50
C ILE A 478 -3.54 23.79 11.33
N ASP A 479 -2.59 24.33 12.09
CA ASP A 479 -2.78 25.57 12.84
C ASP A 479 -2.52 26.81 11.99
N ASP A 480 -2.72 27.98 12.58
CA ASP A 480 -2.51 29.28 11.92
C ASP A 480 -1.06 29.50 11.52
N ASP A 481 -0.11 29.00 12.30
CA ASP A 481 1.32 29.18 12.01
C ASP A 481 1.76 28.28 10.85
N ALA A 482 1.26 27.05 10.79
CA ALA A 482 1.45 26.14 9.64
C ALA A 482 0.84 26.72 8.36
N SER A 483 -0.39 27.26 8.44
CA SER A 483 -1.05 27.94 7.32
C SER A 483 -0.27 29.16 6.83
N LYS A 484 0.20 30.02 7.75
CA LYS A 484 1.05 31.18 7.41
C LYS A 484 2.40 30.78 6.83
N ALA A 485 2.98 29.66 7.27
CA ALA A 485 4.23 29.14 6.75
C ALA A 485 4.05 28.65 5.30
N LEU A 486 2.98 27.91 5.01
CA LEU A 486 2.63 27.52 3.63
C LEU A 486 2.42 28.73 2.73
N TYR A 487 1.62 29.70 3.20
CA TYR A 487 1.36 30.92 2.43
C TYR A 487 2.67 31.67 2.11
N ARG A 488 3.55 31.87 3.08
CA ARG A 488 4.86 32.51 2.86
C ARG A 488 5.71 31.77 1.84
N ARG A 489 5.76 30.43 1.90
CA ARG A 489 6.50 29.63 0.90
C ARG A 489 5.98 29.83 -0.51
N LEU A 490 4.66 29.81 -0.69
CA LEU A 490 4.06 30.00 -2.00
C LEU A 490 4.27 31.42 -2.53
N CYS A 491 4.19 32.45 -1.67
CA CYS A 491 4.49 33.85 -2.01
C CYS A 491 5.92 34.10 -2.50
N GLU A 492 6.88 33.26 -2.12
CA GLU A 492 8.27 33.38 -2.59
C GLU A 492 8.42 33.06 -4.08
N GLU A 493 7.53 32.24 -4.63
CA GLU A 493 7.60 31.77 -6.04
C GLU A 493 6.46 32.27 -6.93
N PHE A 494 5.26 32.45 -6.36
CA PHE A 494 4.05 32.68 -7.14
C PHE A 494 3.30 33.93 -6.70
N THR A 495 2.53 34.46 -7.63
CA THR A 495 1.41 35.35 -7.32
C THR A 495 0.11 34.54 -7.21
N PRO A 496 -0.91 35.00 -6.47
CA PRO A 496 -2.19 34.29 -6.37
C PRO A 496 -2.95 34.12 -7.69
N ASP A 497 -2.58 34.86 -8.72
CA ASP A 497 -3.25 34.90 -10.04
C ASP A 497 -2.55 34.01 -11.09
N GLU A 498 -1.58 33.19 -10.70
CA GLU A 498 -0.89 32.27 -11.61
C GLU A 498 -1.83 31.23 -12.24
N MET A 499 -1.44 30.75 -13.42
CA MET A 499 -2.17 29.69 -14.11
C MET A 499 -1.98 28.36 -13.40
N VAL A 500 -3.07 27.82 -12.85
CA VAL A 500 -3.09 26.56 -12.11
C VAL A 500 -4.01 25.53 -12.76
N GLN A 501 -3.80 24.25 -12.42
CA GLN A 501 -4.56 23.11 -12.92
C GLN A 501 -4.66 23.10 -14.46
N VAL A 502 -3.51 23.29 -15.11
CA VAL A 502 -3.44 23.33 -16.57
C VAL A 502 -3.66 21.94 -17.14
N ALA A 503 -4.74 21.81 -17.91
CA ALA A 503 -5.08 20.54 -18.55
C ALA A 503 -4.04 20.17 -19.61
N CYS A 504 -3.63 18.91 -19.60
CA CYS A 504 -2.66 18.37 -20.54
C CYS A 504 -2.94 16.91 -20.86
N ASP A 505 -2.45 16.46 -22.01
CA ASP A 505 -2.62 15.10 -22.47
C ASP A 505 -1.36 14.56 -23.17
N ILE A 506 -1.17 13.25 -23.05
CA ILE A 506 -0.24 12.46 -23.82
C ILE A 506 -1.08 11.58 -24.75
N ASN A 507 -0.89 11.74 -26.06
CA ASN A 507 -1.61 10.96 -27.06
C ASN A 507 -0.61 10.29 -28.01
N ARG A 508 -0.23 9.05 -27.67
CA ARG A 508 0.66 8.20 -28.46
C ARG A 508 -0.03 6.89 -28.83
N ALA A 509 0.54 6.12 -29.74
CA ALA A 509 -0.03 4.85 -30.17
C ALA A 509 -0.22 3.88 -28.99
N ASP A 510 0.81 3.75 -28.14
CA ASP A 510 0.84 2.78 -27.04
C ASP A 510 0.60 3.40 -25.66
N LEU A 511 0.33 4.71 -25.58
CA LEU A 511 0.08 5.41 -24.32
C LEU A 511 -0.84 6.61 -24.52
N LYS A 512 -1.99 6.56 -23.87
CA LYS A 512 -2.88 7.71 -23.72
C LYS A 512 -2.99 8.08 -22.26
N ALA A 513 -2.71 9.33 -21.92
CA ALA A 513 -2.81 9.81 -20.56
C ALA A 513 -3.29 11.26 -20.54
N LYS A 514 -4.02 11.64 -19.49
CA LYS A 514 -4.52 13.01 -19.27
C LYS A 514 -4.28 13.43 -17.83
N GLY A 515 -4.16 14.72 -17.58
CA GLY A 515 -3.99 15.22 -16.23
C GLY A 515 -4.09 16.73 -16.14
N LEU A 516 -3.89 17.22 -14.93
CA LEU A 516 -3.85 18.63 -14.60
C LEU A 516 -2.52 18.90 -13.89
N CYS A 517 -1.66 19.73 -14.42
CA CYS A 517 -0.45 20.13 -13.69
C CYS A 517 -0.79 21.27 -12.73
N ASP A 518 -0.12 21.30 -11.56
CA ASP A 518 -0.48 22.21 -10.49
C ASP A 518 -0.27 23.68 -10.88
N VAL A 519 0.94 24.08 -11.29
CA VAL A 519 1.22 25.47 -11.67
C VAL A 519 2.08 25.54 -12.92
N LEU A 520 1.72 26.42 -13.84
CA LEU A 520 2.53 26.78 -15.00
C LEU A 520 2.98 28.25 -14.90
N LEU A 521 4.26 28.45 -14.62
CA LEU A 521 4.88 29.77 -14.54
C LEU A 521 5.85 29.97 -15.72
N GLY A 522 5.43 30.70 -16.76
CA GLY A 522 6.20 30.87 -17.97
C GLY A 522 6.50 29.53 -18.67
N ASP A 523 7.76 29.13 -18.73
CA ASP A 523 8.20 27.86 -19.31
C ASP A 523 8.52 26.75 -18.29
N ILE A 524 8.20 26.97 -17.02
CA ILE A 524 8.48 26.05 -15.95
C ILE A 524 7.17 25.48 -15.41
N ILE A 525 7.10 24.15 -15.28
CA ILE A 525 6.02 23.45 -14.60
C ILE A 525 6.42 23.24 -13.15
N TYR A 526 5.54 23.60 -12.22
CA TYR A 526 5.68 23.25 -10.81
C TYR A 526 4.65 22.19 -10.47
N GLU A 527 5.10 21.16 -9.77
CA GLU A 527 4.28 20.13 -9.14
C GLU A 527 4.44 20.25 -7.64
N LEU A 528 3.35 20.54 -6.94
CA LEU A 528 3.31 20.79 -5.51
C LEU A 528 2.93 19.51 -4.79
N LYS A 529 3.74 19.12 -3.81
CA LYS A 529 3.45 17.97 -2.95
C LYS A 529 3.49 18.40 -1.49
N PHE A 530 2.60 17.84 -0.68
CA PHE A 530 2.66 17.94 0.76
C PHE A 530 2.76 16.52 1.33
N VAL A 531 3.98 15.98 1.36
CA VAL A 531 4.25 14.57 1.68
C VAL A 531 5.42 14.45 2.65
N GLN A 532 5.56 13.27 3.24
CA GLN A 532 6.70 13.00 4.12
C GLN A 532 8.02 13.00 3.33
N GLU A 533 8.02 12.39 2.14
CA GLU A 533 9.17 12.26 1.25
C GLU A 533 8.72 12.23 -0.21
N LEU A 534 9.53 12.77 -1.12
CA LEU A 534 9.31 12.68 -2.56
C LEU A 534 9.71 11.29 -3.06
N THR A 535 8.83 10.65 -3.82
CA THR A 535 9.05 9.32 -4.41
C THR A 535 9.32 9.41 -5.91
N HIS A 536 9.83 8.34 -6.53
CA HIS A 536 10.10 8.29 -7.96
C HIS A 536 8.85 8.59 -8.80
N GLU A 537 7.68 8.14 -8.36
CA GLU A 537 6.40 8.40 -9.03
C GLU A 537 6.09 9.90 -9.11
N HIS A 538 6.39 10.68 -8.07
CA HIS A 538 6.22 12.14 -8.10
C HIS A 538 7.09 12.82 -9.17
N TYR A 539 8.35 12.39 -9.31
CA TYR A 539 9.25 12.89 -10.36
C TYR A 539 8.74 12.50 -11.75
N LEU A 540 8.26 11.28 -11.93
CA LEU A 540 7.74 10.79 -13.20
C LEU A 540 6.41 11.43 -13.57
N GLN A 541 5.57 11.75 -12.59
CA GLN A 541 4.36 12.55 -12.78
C GLN A 541 4.72 13.92 -13.38
N LEU A 542 5.63 14.67 -12.75
CA LEU A 542 6.09 15.96 -13.25
C LEU A 542 6.72 15.83 -14.64
N ALA A 543 7.59 14.84 -14.87
CA ALA A 543 8.20 14.61 -16.18
C ALA A 543 7.15 14.33 -17.26
N SER A 544 6.07 13.63 -16.92
CA SER A 544 4.96 13.37 -17.84
C SER A 544 4.19 14.64 -18.19
N TYR A 545 3.98 15.55 -17.24
CA TYR A 545 3.43 16.88 -17.51
C TYR A 545 4.36 17.70 -18.42
N MET A 546 5.69 17.61 -18.22
CA MET A 546 6.66 18.28 -19.09
C MET A 546 6.59 17.77 -20.54
N ILE A 547 6.38 16.47 -20.73
CA ILE A 547 6.15 15.88 -22.07
C ILE A 547 4.84 16.40 -22.67
N ALA A 548 3.74 16.32 -21.91
CA ALA A 548 2.41 16.72 -22.36
C ALA A 548 2.35 18.19 -22.79
N LEU A 549 2.95 19.09 -22.01
CA LEU A 549 2.98 20.53 -22.25
C LEU A 549 4.21 21.00 -23.06
N LYS A 550 5.06 20.06 -23.52
CA LYS A 550 6.29 20.34 -24.32
C LYS A 550 7.25 21.30 -23.62
N LYS A 551 7.38 21.22 -22.32
CA LYS A 551 8.28 22.03 -21.52
C LYS A 551 9.62 21.32 -21.26
N GLU A 552 10.70 22.10 -21.05
CA GLU A 552 12.06 21.58 -20.84
C GLU A 552 12.44 21.52 -19.36
N ARG A 553 11.73 22.25 -18.49
CA ARG A 553 12.05 22.38 -17.08
C ARG A 553 10.82 22.13 -16.23
N GLY A 554 11.00 21.38 -15.17
CA GLY A 554 10.00 21.17 -14.13
C GLY A 554 10.61 21.30 -12.75
N ILE A 555 9.84 21.80 -11.79
CA ILE A 555 10.21 21.90 -10.38
C ILE A 555 9.23 21.07 -9.56
N LEU A 556 9.74 20.01 -8.94
CA LEU A 556 9.01 19.24 -7.94
C LEU A 556 9.25 19.87 -6.58
N TRP A 557 8.19 20.28 -5.89
CA TRP A 557 8.27 21.00 -4.64
C TRP A 557 7.47 20.32 -3.54
N ASN A 558 8.17 19.74 -2.56
CA ASN A 558 7.54 19.31 -1.33
C ASN A 558 7.37 20.52 -0.40
N THR A 559 6.19 21.09 -0.36
CA THR A 559 5.90 22.29 0.43
C THR A 559 5.88 22.03 1.94
N ARG A 560 5.77 20.76 2.38
CA ARG A 560 5.87 20.39 3.79
C ARG A 560 7.27 20.57 4.34
N THR A 561 8.29 20.10 3.61
CA THR A 561 9.70 20.15 4.00
C THR A 561 10.45 21.31 3.33
N ASN A 562 9.79 22.03 2.45
CA ASN A 562 10.36 23.02 1.53
C ASN A 562 11.47 22.48 0.62
N GLU A 563 11.42 21.21 0.28
CA GLU A 563 12.36 20.60 -0.65
C GLU A 563 11.96 20.90 -2.08
N LYS A 564 12.85 21.57 -2.84
CA LYS A 564 12.66 21.89 -4.25
C LYS A 564 13.69 21.17 -5.12
N VAL A 565 13.23 20.46 -6.14
CA VAL A 565 14.11 19.76 -7.09
C VAL A 565 13.73 20.14 -8.52
N GLU A 566 14.65 20.78 -9.23
CA GLU A 566 14.53 20.98 -10.66
C GLU A 566 14.82 19.66 -11.38
N ILE A 567 13.97 19.30 -12.35
CA ILE A 567 14.18 18.14 -13.21
C ILE A 567 14.29 18.54 -14.67
N LYS A 568 15.08 17.77 -15.42
CA LYS A 568 15.16 17.78 -16.88
C LYS A 568 15.15 16.34 -17.38
N ILE A 569 14.59 16.13 -18.56
CA ILE A 569 14.57 14.82 -19.21
C ILE A 569 15.79 14.73 -20.13
N LYS A 570 16.69 13.77 -19.89
CA LYS A 570 17.93 13.58 -20.66
C LYS A 570 17.68 13.37 -22.16
N ASP A 571 16.73 12.49 -22.48
CA ASP A 571 16.25 12.23 -23.84
C ASP A 571 14.75 11.91 -23.80
N LYS A 572 13.92 12.79 -24.37
CA LYS A 572 12.47 12.66 -24.35
C LYS A 572 11.95 11.44 -25.12
N LYS A 573 12.63 11.01 -26.19
CA LYS A 573 12.21 9.87 -27.00
C LYS A 573 12.46 8.57 -26.24
N ILE A 574 13.66 8.44 -25.66
CA ILE A 574 14.05 7.27 -24.89
C ILE A 574 13.22 7.19 -23.61
N PHE A 575 13.08 8.31 -22.88
CA PHE A 575 12.24 8.39 -21.69
C PHE A 575 10.82 7.89 -21.95
N MET A 576 10.17 8.36 -23.01
CA MET A 576 8.82 7.95 -23.37
C MET A 576 8.72 6.48 -23.72
N LYS A 577 9.75 5.87 -24.32
CA LYS A 577 9.79 4.42 -24.55
C LYS A 577 9.76 3.64 -23.24
N TYR A 578 10.55 4.06 -22.25
CA TYR A 578 10.54 3.42 -20.93
C TYR A 578 9.21 3.64 -20.20
N VAL A 579 8.61 4.84 -20.30
CA VAL A 579 7.28 5.11 -19.74
C VAL A 579 6.22 4.19 -20.36
N GLU A 580 6.21 4.00 -21.68
CA GLU A 580 5.30 3.08 -22.37
C GLU A 580 5.48 1.62 -21.86
N ILE A 581 6.71 1.16 -21.69
CA ILE A 581 7.04 -0.15 -21.12
C ILE A 581 6.52 -0.25 -19.66
N ALA A 582 6.82 0.73 -18.82
CA ALA A 582 6.44 0.72 -17.42
C ALA A 582 4.92 0.73 -17.23
N VAL A 583 4.22 1.62 -17.95
CA VAL A 583 2.77 1.78 -17.82
C VAL A 583 2.01 0.55 -18.33
N ASN A 584 2.47 -0.07 -19.40
CA ASN A 584 1.84 -1.25 -19.99
C ASN A 584 2.30 -2.59 -19.36
N LYS A 585 3.24 -2.56 -18.42
CA LYS A 585 3.84 -3.76 -17.80
C LYS A 585 4.36 -4.75 -18.84
N CYS A 586 5.15 -4.24 -19.81
CA CYS A 586 5.70 -5.02 -20.90
C CYS A 586 7.09 -5.58 -20.61
#